data_db9ededbe4a62e55da6a03b82eb284b6
#
_entry.id   db9ededbe4a62e55da6a03b82eb284b6
#
_cell.length_a   1.000
_cell.length_b   1.000
_cell.length_c   1.000
_cell.angle_alpha   90.00
_cell.angle_beta   90.00
_cell.angle_gamma   90.00
#
_symmetry.space_group_name_H-M   'P 1'
#
loop_
_entity.id
_entity.type
_entity.pdbx_description
1 polymer ?
#
loop_
_entity_poly.entity_id
_entity_poly.type
_entity_poly.pdbx_seq_one_letter_code
_entity_poly.pdbx_strand_id
1 'polypeptide(L)' 'MKIHVLGPGCAKCTQLTETVTTAAKELGLDCEIEKVTDFNQIMSFGVMMTPGLVVNGEVKAVGRVPSLEEVKSMLK' A
#
# COMPACT_ATOMS: atom_id res chain seq x y z
N MET A 1 2.25 11.07 7.20
CA MET A 1 1.82 9.65 7.11
C MET A 1 2.69 8.94 6.09
N LYS A 2 3.25 7.82 6.48
CA LYS A 2 4.11 7.04 5.57
C LYS A 2 3.40 5.76 5.15
N ILE A 3 3.33 5.54 3.85
CA ILE A 3 2.65 4.39 3.25
C ILE A 3 3.65 3.58 2.45
N HIS A 4 3.68 2.27 2.66
CA HIS A 4 4.51 1.37 1.88
C HIS A 4 3.62 0.49 1.02
N VAL A 5 3.91 0.44 -0.27
CA VAL A 5 3.27 -0.49 -1.21
C VAL A 5 4.28 -1.59 -1.51
N LEU A 6 3.99 -2.79 -1.05
CA LEU A 6 4.91 -3.92 -1.13
C LEU A 6 4.60 -4.79 -2.34
N GLY A 7 5.58 -4.98 -3.20
CA GLY A 7 5.41 -5.85 -4.35
C GLY A 7 6.47 -5.65 -5.42
N PRO A 8 6.73 -6.67 -6.23
CA PRO A 8 7.82 -6.63 -7.23
C PRO A 8 7.49 -5.85 -8.51
N GLY A 9 6.44 -5.02 -8.51
CA GLY A 9 6.11 -4.20 -9.68
C GLY A 9 5.12 -4.83 -10.64
N CYS A 10 4.32 -5.79 -10.18
CA CYS A 10 3.28 -6.40 -11.01
C CYS A 10 2.12 -5.42 -11.25
N ALA A 11 1.21 -5.79 -12.17
CA ALA A 11 0.06 -4.96 -12.51
C ALA A 11 -0.80 -4.63 -11.28
N LYS A 12 -1.00 -5.60 -10.39
CA LYS A 12 -1.76 -5.37 -9.16
C LYS A 12 -1.07 -4.39 -8.23
N CYS A 13 0.26 -4.45 -8.16
CA CYS A 13 1.03 -3.52 -7.34
C CYS A 13 0.89 -2.09 -7.87
N THR A 14 0.89 -1.92 -9.18
CA THR A 14 0.67 -0.62 -9.81
C THR A 14 -0.74 -0.11 -9.52
N GLN A 15 -1.76 -0.96 -9.62
CA GLN A 15 -3.13 -0.61 -9.30
C GLN A 15 -3.25 -0.15 -7.85
N LEU A 16 -2.61 -0.87 -6.93
CA LEU A 16 -2.63 -0.50 -5.52
C LEU A 16 -2.00 0.87 -5.29
N THR A 17 -0.87 1.14 -5.93
CA THR A 17 -0.22 2.44 -5.82
C THR A 17 -1.13 3.56 -6.31
N GLU A 18 -1.78 3.37 -7.45
CA GLU A 18 -2.71 4.35 -8.00
C GLU A 18 -3.90 4.58 -7.08
N THR A 19 -4.46 3.50 -6.52
CA THR A 19 -5.58 3.59 -5.60
C THR A 19 -5.21 4.36 -4.34
N VAL A 20 -4.04 4.07 -3.77
CA VAL A 20 -3.56 4.75 -2.57
C VAL A 20 -3.31 6.23 -2.86
N THR A 21 -2.69 6.55 -4.00
CA THR A 21 -2.43 7.93 -4.39
C THR A 21 -3.74 8.70 -4.52
N THR A 22 -4.73 8.11 -5.19
CA THR A 22 -6.03 8.73 -5.36
C THR A 22 -6.73 8.95 -4.03
N ALA A 23 -6.72 7.94 -3.17
CA ALA A 23 -7.35 8.04 -1.85
C ALA A 23 -6.71 9.16 -1.01
N ALA A 24 -5.40 9.25 -1.00
CA ALA A 24 -4.70 10.29 -0.27
C ALA A 24 -5.07 11.68 -0.78
N LYS A 25 -5.17 11.85 -2.09
CA LYS A 25 -5.55 13.12 -2.70
C LYS A 25 -6.99 13.50 -2.34
N GLU A 26 -7.90 12.55 -2.40
CA GLU A 26 -9.31 12.82 -2.11
C GLU A 26 -9.54 13.17 -0.65
N LEU A 27 -8.73 12.60 0.25
CA LEU A 27 -8.82 12.90 1.68
C LEU A 27 -8.02 14.15 2.05
N GLY A 28 -7.26 14.71 1.13
CA GLY A 28 -6.43 15.88 1.40
C GLY A 28 -5.27 15.58 2.35
N LEU A 29 -4.80 14.34 2.37
CA LEU A 29 -3.72 13.92 3.25
C LEU A 29 -2.37 14.11 2.60
N ASP A 30 -1.40 14.56 3.39
CA ASP A 30 -0.01 14.65 2.96
C ASP A 30 0.66 13.32 3.28
N CYS A 31 0.72 12.44 2.29
CA CYS A 31 1.23 11.10 2.45
C CYS A 31 2.52 10.91 1.66
N GLU A 32 3.47 10.23 2.28
CA GLU A 32 4.69 9.78 1.62
C GLU A 32 4.47 8.32 1.22
N ILE A 33 4.46 8.04 -0.09
CA ILE A 33 4.22 6.71 -0.61
C ILE A 33 5.53 6.13 -1.13
N GLU A 34 5.93 5.00 -0.59
CA GLU A 34 7.16 4.33 -0.96
C GLU A 34 6.85 2.93 -1.49
N LYS A 35 7.42 2.61 -2.67
CA LYS A 35 7.29 1.27 -3.24
C LYS A 35 8.43 0.40 -2.73
N VAL A 36 8.10 -0.77 -2.20
CA VAL A 36 9.08 -1.74 -1.72
C VAL A 36 9.02 -2.95 -2.64
N THR A 37 10.08 -3.17 -3.41
CA THR A 37 10.14 -4.24 -4.42
C THR A 37 11.05 -5.40 -4.02
N ASP A 38 11.88 -5.21 -2.99
CA ASP A 38 12.80 -6.23 -2.52
C ASP A 38 12.07 -7.24 -1.63
N PHE A 39 12.12 -8.50 -2.00
CA PHE A 39 11.47 -9.58 -1.25
C PHE A 39 11.89 -9.62 0.21
N ASN A 40 13.17 -9.41 0.49
CA ASN A 40 13.65 -9.44 1.87
C ASN A 40 13.00 -8.33 2.71
N GLN A 41 12.86 -7.14 2.13
CA GLN A 41 12.19 -6.04 2.80
C GLN A 41 10.70 -6.30 2.98
N ILE A 42 10.06 -6.86 1.95
CA ILE A 42 8.64 -7.23 2.02
C ILE A 42 8.42 -8.21 3.17
N MET A 43 9.25 -9.23 3.26
CA MET A 43 9.16 -10.23 4.33
C MET A 43 9.41 -9.62 5.71
N SER A 44 10.27 -8.59 5.79
CA SER A 44 10.55 -7.95 7.06
C SER A 44 9.34 -7.21 7.63
N PHE A 45 8.37 -6.86 6.80
CA PHE A 45 7.08 -6.31 7.26
C PHE A 45 6.12 -7.39 7.73
N GLY A 46 6.47 -8.68 7.59
CA GLY A 46 5.58 -9.78 7.93
C GLY A 46 4.60 -10.14 6.82
N VAL A 47 4.85 -9.66 5.60
CA VAL A 47 3.97 -9.89 4.44
C VAL A 47 4.56 -11.00 3.58
N MET A 48 3.79 -12.05 3.33
CA MET A 48 4.23 -13.18 2.52
C MET A 48 3.55 -13.24 1.16
N MET A 49 2.57 -12.38 0.92
CA MET A 49 1.85 -12.32 -0.35
C MET A 49 1.83 -10.89 -0.86
N THR A 50 1.94 -10.70 -2.16
CA THR A 50 1.90 -9.38 -2.77
C THR A 50 0.68 -9.23 -3.67
N PRO A 51 0.15 -8.03 -3.83
CA PRO A 51 0.61 -6.77 -3.25
C PRO A 51 0.25 -6.65 -1.77
N GLY A 52 1.02 -5.85 -1.04
CA GLY A 52 0.75 -5.56 0.37
C GLY A 52 0.68 -4.07 0.60
N LEU A 53 -0.14 -3.64 1.55
CA LEU A 53 -0.28 -2.25 1.92
C LEU A 53 0.05 -2.07 3.40
N VAL A 54 1.00 -1.18 3.68
CA VAL A 54 1.42 -0.85 5.04
C VAL A 54 1.23 0.64 5.26
N VAL A 55 0.53 1.01 6.32
CA VAL A 55 0.28 2.41 6.68
C VAL A 55 0.88 2.67 8.05
N ASN A 56 1.83 3.59 8.13
CA ASN A 56 2.52 3.95 9.37
C ASN A 56 3.08 2.72 10.11
N GLY A 57 3.64 1.78 9.37
CA GLY A 57 4.24 0.57 9.93
C GLY A 57 3.25 -0.54 10.25
N GLU A 58 1.97 -0.34 9.98
CA GLU A 58 0.93 -1.33 10.26
C GLU A 58 0.41 -1.94 8.95
N VAL A 59 0.43 -3.26 8.85
CA VAL A 59 -0.03 -3.97 7.65
C VAL A 59 -1.55 -3.89 7.57
N LYS A 60 -2.07 -3.32 6.48
CA LYS A 60 -3.50 -3.12 6.28
C LYS A 60 -4.12 -4.06 5.26
N ALA A 61 -3.35 -4.50 4.27
CA ALA A 61 -3.85 -5.42 3.25
C ALA A 61 -2.72 -6.31 2.76
N VAL A 62 -3.04 -7.57 2.47
CA VAL A 62 -2.07 -8.57 2.02
C VAL A 62 -2.70 -9.40 0.91
N GLY A 63 -1.99 -9.50 -0.22
CA GLY A 63 -2.38 -10.39 -1.30
C GLY A 63 -3.58 -9.94 -2.12
N ARG A 64 -4.02 -8.68 -1.98
CA ARG A 64 -5.14 -8.16 -2.75
C ARG A 64 -5.02 -6.65 -2.94
N VAL A 65 -5.78 -6.15 -3.92
CA VAL A 65 -5.90 -4.71 -4.15
C VAL A 65 -7.21 -4.26 -3.52
N PRO A 66 -7.19 -3.56 -2.39
CA PRO A 66 -8.43 -3.05 -1.79
C PRO A 66 -9.06 -1.99 -2.70
N SER A 67 -10.37 -1.81 -2.56
CA SER A 67 -11.08 -0.78 -3.29
C SER A 67 -10.68 0.61 -2.79
N LEU A 68 -11.01 1.64 -3.59
CA LEU A 68 -10.74 3.03 -3.19
C LEU A 68 -11.42 3.35 -1.85
N GLU A 69 -12.63 2.90 -1.64
CA GLU A 69 -13.36 3.12 -0.39
C GLU A 69 -12.67 2.46 0.79
N GLU A 70 -12.19 1.23 0.60
CA GLU A 70 -11.46 0.53 1.66
C GLU A 70 -10.16 1.26 2.01
N VAL A 71 -9.42 1.71 1.00
CA VAL A 71 -8.17 2.43 1.23
C VAL A 71 -8.45 3.74 1.97
N LYS A 72 -9.48 4.47 1.59
CA LYS A 72 -9.86 5.69 2.31
C LYS A 72 -10.13 5.43 3.79
N SER A 73 -10.81 4.33 4.10
CA SER A 73 -11.07 3.93 5.48
C SER A 73 -9.78 3.63 6.22
N MET A 74 -8.81 3.01 5.54
CA MET A 74 -7.52 2.67 6.14
C MET A 74 -6.67 3.91 6.44
N LEU A 75 -6.83 4.97 5.66
CA LEU A 75 -6.02 6.18 5.79
C LEU A 75 -6.62 7.21 6.77
N LYS A 76 -7.83 7.03 7.17
CA LYS A 76 -8.48 7.95 8.11
C LYS A 76 -7.97 7.82 9.53
#